data_4c5db5a0a8342f31b1cf593b137036c6
#
_entry.id   4c5db5a0a8342f31b1cf593b137036c6
#
_cell.length_a   1.000
_cell.length_b   1.000
_cell.length_c   1.000
_cell.angle_alpha   90.00
_cell.angle_beta   90.00
_cell.angle_gamma   90.00
#
_symmetry.space_group_name_H-M   'P 1'
#
loop_
_entity.id
_entity.type
_entity.pdbx_description
1 polymer ?
#
loop_
_entity_poly.entity_id
_entity_poly.type
_entity_poly.pdbx_seq_one_letter_code
_entity_poly.pdbx_strand_id
1 'polypeptide(L)'
;MKTLPRLLRVAAIGAIAHATTLAQQPKLTRGPYLQLPTPKSMAIRWRTDRETKGLVRWGLSPESATHRASHKGILSDHVVQLDGLRPGTRYYYVVGSETNRWLTQPGAAFSFITPPDHGAVQPVRVWAVGDAGTATTNQVNVRKAFESWHAKQPADLWLMLGDNAYSTGTDRQYQRAVFDIYTDILRTVPVWPTLGNHDAYSADSSTQSGVYYDVFSLPSRAQCGGLISGTEAYYSFDFANIHFVCLDSHDSDRSKGGAMAEWLRADLAGNSRDWIIAFFHHPPYTKGSHDSDKPSDSGGRLVEMRENILPILEAGGVDLVLTGHSHSYERSFLVNGHYGYSTNLAPSMILDRGSGRIDMDGPYKKDAGNAPHQGTVYLCAGSSGQVSGGKLNHPVNWVSLNKLGSLLLDFDGPRLDVRFLGDRAQVRDYFTLLKKP
;
A
#
# COMPACT_ATOMS: atom_id res chain seq x y z
N MET A 1 24.43 93.55 -36.26
CA MET A 1 25.07 92.56 -35.46
C MET A 1 23.97 91.91 -34.60
N LYS A 2 23.51 90.70 -34.98
CA LYS A 2 22.43 89.97 -34.26
C LYS A 2 23.02 88.62 -33.73
N THR A 3 23.13 88.54 -32.42
CA THR A 3 23.64 87.36 -31.71
C THR A 3 22.55 86.29 -31.60
N LEU A 4 22.83 85.07 -32.11
CA LEU A 4 21.97 83.87 -31.91
C LEU A 4 22.23 83.26 -30.51
N PRO A 5 21.25 82.70 -29.83
CA PRO A 5 21.48 81.94 -28.60
C PRO A 5 21.80 80.48 -28.87
N ARG A 6 22.73 79.92 -28.12
CA ARG A 6 23.12 78.50 -28.11
C ARG A 6 22.01 77.69 -27.42
N LEU A 7 21.51 76.70 -28.12
CA LEU A 7 20.60 75.62 -27.53
C LEU A 7 21.49 74.60 -26.80
N LEU A 8 21.30 74.47 -25.48
CA LEU A 8 21.75 73.29 -24.69
C LEU A 8 20.88 72.08 -25.01
N ARG A 9 21.53 71.03 -25.52
CA ARG A 9 20.88 69.67 -25.60
C ARG A 9 21.10 68.99 -24.26
N VAL A 10 20.02 68.76 -23.52
CA VAL A 10 19.98 67.86 -22.36
C VAL A 10 19.79 66.43 -22.86
N ALA A 11 20.80 65.60 -22.67
CA ALA A 11 20.69 64.17 -22.95
C ALA A 11 19.98 63.51 -21.76
N ALA A 12 18.76 63.05 -22.00
CA ALA A 12 18.03 62.21 -21.02
C ALA A 12 18.63 60.81 -21.07
N ILE A 13 19.36 60.41 -20.02
CA ILE A 13 19.79 59.02 -19.79
C ILE A 13 18.59 58.26 -19.22
N GLY A 14 17.91 57.51 -20.08
CA GLY A 14 16.85 56.58 -19.67
C GLY A 14 17.45 55.40 -18.92
N ALA A 15 17.29 55.33 -17.62
CA ALA A 15 17.61 54.16 -16.82
C ALA A 15 16.60 53.03 -17.15
N ILE A 16 17.03 52.02 -17.90
CA ILE A 16 16.26 50.80 -18.12
C ILE A 16 16.31 50.00 -16.80
N ALA A 17 15.25 50.12 -15.99
CA ALA A 17 15.05 49.25 -14.83
C ALA A 17 14.77 47.84 -15.33
N HIS A 18 15.74 46.95 -15.25
CA HIS A 18 15.54 45.54 -15.41
C HIS A 18 14.74 45.04 -14.18
N ALA A 19 13.43 44.91 -14.32
CA ALA A 19 12.62 44.22 -13.36
C ALA A 19 13.03 42.74 -13.43
N THR A 20 13.90 42.29 -12.54
CA THR A 20 14.13 40.90 -12.28
C THR A 20 12.86 40.35 -11.66
N THR A 21 11.99 39.74 -12.47
CA THR A 21 10.90 38.92 -11.98
C THR A 21 11.52 37.82 -11.11
N LEU A 22 11.43 37.98 -9.79
CA LEU A 22 11.75 36.91 -8.84
C LEU A 22 10.91 35.70 -9.22
N ALA A 23 11.53 34.66 -9.78
CA ALA A 23 10.84 33.43 -10.13
C ALA A 23 10.11 32.95 -8.88
N GLN A 24 8.79 32.86 -9.01
CA GLN A 24 7.93 32.42 -7.91
C GLN A 24 8.39 31.04 -7.43
N GLN A 25 8.49 30.85 -6.13
CA GLN A 25 8.93 29.58 -5.55
C GLN A 25 7.98 28.43 -5.90
N PRO A 26 8.50 27.21 -6.21
CA PRO A 26 7.68 26.03 -6.40
C PRO A 26 6.91 25.73 -5.10
N LYS A 27 5.67 25.21 -5.26
CA LYS A 27 4.80 24.80 -4.16
C LYS A 27 4.54 23.31 -4.24
N LEU A 28 4.43 22.65 -3.10
CA LEU A 28 3.95 21.26 -3.03
C LEU A 28 2.48 21.20 -3.47
N THR A 29 2.20 20.34 -4.43
CA THR A 29 0.85 20.00 -4.87
C THR A 29 0.46 18.58 -4.46
N ARG A 30 1.46 17.74 -4.21
CA ARG A 30 1.32 16.42 -3.57
C ARG A 30 2.42 16.32 -2.54
N GLY A 31 2.05 16.08 -1.27
CA GLY A 31 2.99 16.06 -0.15
C GLY A 31 3.97 14.92 -0.23
N PRO A 32 5.12 14.92 0.44
CA PRO A 32 6.01 13.78 0.35
C PRO A 32 5.36 12.52 0.90
N TYR A 33 5.66 11.39 0.26
CA TYR A 33 5.24 10.04 0.65
C TYR A 33 6.36 9.04 0.43
N LEU A 34 6.32 7.94 1.21
CA LEU A 34 7.38 6.97 1.32
C LEU A 34 7.06 5.71 0.52
N GLN A 35 8.02 5.22 -0.27
CA GLN A 35 7.91 3.99 -1.03
C GLN A 35 9.24 3.24 -1.09
N LEU A 36 9.19 1.98 -1.54
CA LEU A 36 10.36 1.09 -1.72
C LEU A 36 11.30 1.10 -0.50
N PRO A 37 10.78 0.93 0.73
CA PRO A 37 11.63 0.84 1.91
C PRO A 37 12.45 -0.45 1.89
N THR A 38 13.73 -0.31 2.21
CA THR A 38 14.61 -1.46 2.49
C THR A 38 15.34 -1.20 3.81
N PRO A 39 16.04 -2.19 4.38
CA PRO A 39 16.88 -1.95 5.55
C PRO A 39 17.91 -0.82 5.35
N LYS A 40 18.28 -0.51 4.11
CA LYS A 40 19.37 0.42 3.79
C LYS A 40 18.99 1.55 2.85
N SER A 41 17.71 1.67 2.49
CA SER A 41 17.25 2.69 1.55
C SER A 41 15.78 3.06 1.74
N MET A 42 15.36 4.20 1.17
CA MET A 42 13.99 4.69 1.14
C MET A 42 13.78 5.58 -0.09
N ALA A 43 12.73 5.37 -0.85
CA ALA A 43 12.30 6.31 -1.88
C ALA A 43 11.35 7.34 -1.28
N ILE A 44 11.61 8.63 -1.55
CA ILE A 44 10.72 9.73 -1.18
C ILE A 44 10.17 10.34 -2.46
N ARG A 45 8.83 10.40 -2.55
CA ARG A 45 8.14 11.00 -3.70
C ARG A 45 7.35 12.23 -3.29
N TRP A 46 7.24 13.20 -4.19
CA TRP A 46 6.39 14.39 -4.05
C TRP A 46 6.14 15.04 -5.41
N ARG A 47 5.16 15.96 -5.47
CA ARG A 47 4.89 16.76 -6.68
C ARG A 47 4.92 18.24 -6.37
N THR A 48 5.39 19.03 -7.34
CA THR A 48 5.41 20.49 -7.31
C THR A 48 4.51 21.08 -8.42
N ASP A 49 4.09 22.35 -8.26
CA ASP A 49 3.25 23.09 -9.20
C ASP A 49 3.98 23.47 -10.50
N ARG A 50 5.28 23.23 -10.58
CA ARG A 50 6.15 23.48 -11.74
C ARG A 50 7.35 22.56 -11.70
N GLU A 51 7.98 22.41 -12.85
CA GLU A 51 9.21 21.66 -12.96
C GLU A 51 10.33 22.28 -12.15
N THR A 52 11.04 21.48 -11.39
CA THR A 52 12.21 21.86 -10.59
C THR A 52 13.12 20.65 -10.37
N LYS A 53 14.32 20.89 -9.91
CA LYS A 53 15.20 19.80 -9.48
C LYS A 53 14.81 19.39 -8.06
N GLY A 54 14.41 18.12 -7.88
CA GLY A 54 14.07 17.60 -6.57
C GLY A 54 15.30 17.32 -5.71
N LEU A 55 15.26 17.76 -4.46
CA LEU A 55 16.31 17.57 -3.47
C LEU A 55 15.71 17.05 -2.17
N VAL A 56 16.34 16.05 -1.56
CA VAL A 56 16.04 15.60 -0.19
C VAL A 56 17.28 15.82 0.67
N ARG A 57 17.05 16.30 1.89
CA ARG A 57 18.07 16.34 2.94
C ARG A 57 17.58 15.47 4.10
N TRP A 58 18.46 14.66 4.70
CA TRP A 58 18.10 13.77 5.80
C TRP A 58 19.21 13.60 6.83
N GLY A 59 18.84 13.08 8.01
CA GLY A 59 19.76 12.79 9.11
C GLY A 59 19.05 12.11 10.27
N LEU A 60 19.81 11.88 11.35
CA LEU A 60 19.30 11.17 12.54
C LEU A 60 18.52 12.10 13.49
N SER A 61 18.57 13.39 13.31
CA SER A 61 17.72 14.36 14.00
C SER A 61 17.26 15.45 13.00
N PRO A 62 16.21 16.20 13.30
CA PRO A 62 15.78 17.32 12.45
C PRO A 62 16.90 18.35 12.21
N GLU A 63 17.72 18.61 13.25
CA GLU A 63 18.81 19.58 13.22
C GLU A 63 20.03 19.05 12.47
N SER A 64 20.28 17.73 12.51
CA SER A 64 21.45 17.07 11.90
C SER A 64 21.18 16.50 10.51
N ALA A 65 20.14 16.97 9.80
CA ALA A 65 19.82 16.53 8.44
C ALA A 65 20.87 17.12 7.44
N THR A 66 22.04 16.53 7.37
CA THR A 66 23.19 17.00 6.58
C THR A 66 23.41 16.22 5.28
N HIS A 67 22.94 14.97 5.20
CA HIS A 67 23.01 14.17 3.98
C HIS A 67 22.09 14.74 2.91
N ARG A 68 22.47 14.57 1.63
CA ARG A 68 21.71 15.10 0.49
C ARG A 68 21.64 14.09 -0.65
N ALA A 69 20.46 13.98 -1.28
CA ALA A 69 20.24 13.27 -2.53
C ALA A 69 19.33 14.09 -3.44
N SER A 70 19.45 13.87 -4.75
CA SER A 70 18.60 14.49 -5.76
C SER A 70 18.42 13.54 -6.95
N HIS A 71 17.32 13.65 -7.66
CA HIS A 71 17.18 13.00 -8.95
C HIS A 71 17.84 13.80 -10.08
N LYS A 72 18.03 13.16 -11.25
CA LYS A 72 18.48 13.83 -12.48
C LYS A 72 17.29 14.52 -13.16
N GLY A 73 17.55 15.66 -13.81
CA GLY A 73 16.54 16.40 -14.59
C GLY A 73 15.72 17.40 -13.78
N ILE A 74 14.87 18.12 -14.49
CA ILE A 74 13.93 19.12 -13.97
C ILE A 74 12.53 18.55 -14.20
N LEU A 75 11.79 18.26 -13.14
CA LEU A 75 10.52 17.52 -13.16
C LEU A 75 9.52 18.20 -12.22
N SER A 76 8.24 17.91 -12.39
CA SER A 76 7.18 18.24 -11.42
C SER A 76 6.90 17.09 -10.47
N ASP A 77 7.00 15.83 -10.94
CA ASP A 77 6.91 14.63 -10.13
C ASP A 77 8.30 14.13 -9.76
N HIS A 78 8.59 14.11 -8.48
CA HIS A 78 9.92 13.83 -7.94
C HIS A 78 9.95 12.44 -7.29
N VAL A 79 11.01 11.69 -7.58
CA VAL A 79 11.38 10.44 -6.90
C VAL A 79 12.86 10.55 -6.54
N VAL A 80 13.16 10.56 -5.26
CA VAL A 80 14.54 10.60 -4.76
C VAL A 80 14.79 9.39 -3.87
N GLN A 81 15.76 8.59 -4.27
CA GLN A 81 16.23 7.45 -3.50
C GLN A 81 17.26 7.91 -2.47
N LEU A 82 17.04 7.50 -1.22
CA LEU A 82 18.01 7.63 -0.13
C LEU A 82 18.68 6.27 0.07
N ASP A 83 20.00 6.24 0.01
CA ASP A 83 20.80 5.02 0.17
C ASP A 83 21.77 5.14 1.35
N GLY A 84 22.39 4.02 1.75
CA GLY A 84 23.36 3.96 2.83
C GLY A 84 22.75 4.17 4.21
N LEU A 85 21.47 3.91 4.36
CA LEU A 85 20.76 3.95 5.65
C LEU A 85 21.14 2.76 6.52
N ARG A 86 20.83 2.83 7.82
CA ARG A 86 21.00 1.73 8.78
C ARG A 86 19.65 1.06 9.01
N PRO A 87 19.61 -0.27 9.15
CA PRO A 87 18.39 -1.00 9.50
C PRO A 87 17.76 -0.53 10.81
N GLY A 88 16.43 -0.60 10.92
CA GLY A 88 15.67 -0.30 12.13
C GLY A 88 15.91 1.10 12.71
N THR A 89 16.31 2.05 11.88
CA THR A 89 16.79 3.37 12.33
C THR A 89 15.82 4.48 11.90
N ARG A 90 15.51 5.39 12.83
CA ARG A 90 14.71 6.58 12.53
C ARG A 90 15.54 7.65 11.82
N TYR A 91 15.00 8.14 10.73
CA TYR A 91 15.54 9.27 9.98
C TYR A 91 14.51 10.39 9.86
N TYR A 92 14.99 11.62 9.83
CA TYR A 92 14.23 12.82 9.57
C TYR A 92 14.61 13.37 8.21
N TYR A 93 13.66 13.90 7.47
CA TYR A 93 13.92 14.40 6.11
C TYR A 93 13.16 15.68 5.80
N VAL A 94 13.63 16.41 4.81
CA VAL A 94 12.95 17.56 4.20
C VAL A 94 13.11 17.47 2.69
N VAL A 95 12.08 17.87 1.96
CA VAL A 95 12.12 17.98 0.50
C VAL A 95 12.27 19.42 0.09
N GLY A 96 12.92 19.66 -1.03
CA GLY A 96 13.20 21.01 -1.53
C GLY A 96 13.55 21.03 -3.00
N SER A 97 14.05 22.17 -3.47
CA SER A 97 14.53 22.40 -4.82
C SER A 97 16.04 22.67 -4.85
N GLU A 98 16.63 22.68 -6.04
CA GLU A 98 18.07 22.91 -6.26
C GLU A 98 18.63 24.19 -5.62
N THR A 99 17.79 25.19 -5.41
CA THR A 99 18.18 26.48 -4.83
C THR A 99 18.29 26.45 -3.29
N ASN A 100 18.36 25.27 -2.66
CA ASN A 100 18.28 25.09 -1.19
C ASN A 100 17.01 25.67 -0.56
N ARG A 101 15.96 25.82 -1.33
CA ARG A 101 14.65 26.23 -0.84
C ARG A 101 13.86 25.00 -0.39
N TRP A 102 13.64 24.90 0.90
CA TRP A 102 12.94 23.79 1.49
C TRP A 102 11.44 24.00 1.37
N LEU A 103 10.74 22.97 0.88
CA LEU A 103 9.28 22.95 0.71
C LEU A 103 8.59 22.39 1.95
N THR A 104 9.34 21.68 2.81
CA THR A 104 8.89 21.18 4.10
C THR A 104 9.81 21.68 5.21
N GLN A 105 9.30 21.64 6.46
CA GLN A 105 10.09 22.00 7.63
C GLN A 105 10.62 20.75 8.33
N PRO A 106 11.84 20.76 8.88
CA PRO A 106 12.36 19.66 9.67
C PRO A 106 11.46 19.39 10.90
N GLY A 107 11.23 18.11 11.22
CA GLY A 107 10.47 17.74 12.40
C GLY A 107 9.92 16.31 12.34
N ALA A 108 9.27 15.89 13.40
CA ALA A 108 8.73 14.53 13.53
C ALA A 108 7.70 14.16 12.44
N ALA A 109 6.98 15.15 11.91
CA ALA A 109 6.02 14.95 10.83
C ALA A 109 6.64 14.48 9.50
N PHE A 110 7.96 14.63 9.33
CA PHE A 110 8.72 14.19 8.18
C PHE A 110 9.83 13.25 8.64
N SER A 111 9.44 12.07 9.10
CA SER A 111 10.38 11.04 9.56
C SER A 111 9.90 9.66 9.15
N PHE A 112 10.82 8.72 9.08
CA PHE A 112 10.52 7.30 8.87
C PHE A 112 11.48 6.42 9.67
N ILE A 113 11.10 5.17 9.86
CA ILE A 113 12.01 4.12 10.35
C ILE A 113 12.30 3.19 9.17
N THR A 114 13.57 2.91 8.92
CA THR A 114 13.95 1.89 7.93
C THR A 114 13.48 0.51 8.39
N PRO A 115 13.07 -0.39 7.48
CA PRO A 115 12.87 -1.79 7.83
C PRO A 115 14.05 -2.36 8.61
N PRO A 116 13.82 -3.34 9.51
CA PRO A 116 14.90 -4.13 10.08
C PRO A 116 15.55 -5.00 9.00
N ASP A 117 16.66 -5.65 9.32
CA ASP A 117 17.26 -6.63 8.41
C ASP A 117 16.26 -7.74 8.08
N HIS A 118 16.32 -8.23 6.84
CA HIS A 118 15.46 -9.31 6.38
C HIS A 118 15.67 -10.57 7.23
N GLY A 119 14.58 -11.16 7.72
CA GLY A 119 14.58 -12.30 8.62
C GLY A 119 14.68 -11.95 10.10
N ALA A 120 14.83 -10.67 10.46
CA ALA A 120 14.83 -10.26 11.87
C ALA A 120 13.46 -10.52 12.51
N VAL A 121 13.45 -11.19 13.66
CA VAL A 121 12.23 -11.44 14.43
C VAL A 121 12.03 -10.30 15.41
N GLN A 122 11.04 -9.47 15.15
CA GLN A 122 10.65 -8.35 16.03
C GLN A 122 9.18 -8.00 15.82
N PRO A 123 8.54 -7.27 16.74
CA PRO A 123 7.18 -6.78 16.53
C PRO A 123 7.07 -5.92 15.28
N VAL A 124 6.04 -6.20 14.46
CA VAL A 124 5.70 -5.43 13.23
C VAL A 124 4.22 -5.17 13.21
N ARG A 125 3.82 -3.92 12.96
CA ARG A 125 2.43 -3.54 12.76
C ARG A 125 2.16 -3.14 11.33
N VAL A 126 1.15 -3.76 10.71
CA VAL A 126 0.67 -3.46 9.38
C VAL A 126 -0.73 -2.87 9.46
N TRP A 127 -0.98 -1.78 8.74
CA TRP A 127 -2.33 -1.29 8.47
C TRP A 127 -2.76 -1.68 7.07
N ALA A 128 -4.00 -2.15 6.90
CA ALA A 128 -4.52 -2.46 5.57
C ALA A 128 -5.93 -1.88 5.37
N VAL A 129 -6.16 -1.32 4.17
CA VAL A 129 -7.44 -0.73 3.74
C VAL A 129 -7.80 -1.26 2.34
N GLY A 130 -9.05 -1.60 2.12
CA GLY A 130 -9.58 -1.93 0.80
C GLY A 130 -10.72 -1.00 0.42
N ASP A 131 -10.81 -0.64 -0.87
CA ASP A 131 -11.89 0.16 -1.43
C ASP A 131 -12.07 1.51 -0.69
N ALA A 132 -10.94 2.07 -0.27
CA ALA A 132 -10.92 3.28 0.52
C ALA A 132 -11.13 4.54 -0.30
N GLY A 133 -10.88 4.51 -1.62
CA GLY A 133 -10.72 5.65 -2.51
C GLY A 133 -11.92 6.55 -2.76
N THR A 134 -12.88 6.63 -1.85
CA THR A 134 -14.17 7.34 -2.05
C THR A 134 -14.11 8.84 -1.86
N ALA A 135 -13.10 9.36 -1.18
CA ALA A 135 -12.98 10.76 -0.74
C ALA A 135 -14.20 11.25 0.07
N THR A 136 -14.83 10.37 0.85
CA THR A 136 -16.03 10.64 1.64
C THR A 136 -15.74 10.71 3.14
N THR A 137 -16.73 11.14 3.92
CA THR A 137 -16.69 11.12 5.39
C THR A 137 -16.46 9.71 5.94
N ASN A 138 -16.95 8.67 5.28
CA ASN A 138 -16.73 7.28 5.68
C ASN A 138 -15.24 6.94 5.69
N GLN A 139 -14.53 7.23 4.60
CA GLN A 139 -13.09 7.05 4.51
C GLN A 139 -12.34 7.84 5.59
N VAL A 140 -12.73 9.11 5.80
CA VAL A 140 -12.14 9.95 6.84
C VAL A 140 -12.36 9.38 8.25
N ASN A 141 -13.53 8.81 8.53
CA ASN A 141 -13.81 8.19 9.82
C ASN A 141 -12.97 6.93 10.05
N VAL A 142 -12.83 6.08 9.02
CA VAL A 142 -11.95 4.89 9.09
C VAL A 142 -10.49 5.31 9.32
N ARG A 143 -10.00 6.34 8.63
CA ARG A 143 -8.67 6.91 8.86
C ARG A 143 -8.50 7.39 10.31
N LYS A 144 -9.43 8.21 10.82
CA LYS A 144 -9.39 8.73 12.20
C LYS A 144 -9.41 7.61 13.24
N ALA A 145 -10.19 6.55 12.99
CA ALA A 145 -10.21 5.38 13.85
C ALA A 145 -8.83 4.73 13.93
N PHE A 146 -8.16 4.53 12.78
CA PHE A 146 -6.79 4.04 12.73
C PHE A 146 -5.81 4.99 13.44
N GLU A 147 -5.88 6.29 13.21
CA GLU A 147 -4.98 7.28 13.82
C GLU A 147 -4.98 7.21 15.36
N SER A 148 -6.13 6.91 15.96
CA SER A 148 -6.24 6.74 17.41
C SER A 148 -5.48 5.53 17.95
N TRP A 149 -5.25 4.51 17.13
CA TRP A 149 -4.43 3.33 17.41
C TRP A 149 -2.98 3.58 17.06
N HIS A 150 -2.72 4.19 15.91
CA HIS A 150 -1.40 4.55 15.42
C HIS A 150 -0.66 5.50 16.38
N ALA A 151 -1.36 6.42 17.02
CA ALA A 151 -0.77 7.30 18.04
C ALA A 151 -0.22 6.57 19.26
N LYS A 152 -0.76 5.39 19.59
CA LYS A 152 -0.31 4.56 20.72
C LYS A 152 0.83 3.64 20.30
N GLN A 153 0.71 3.04 19.15
CA GLN A 153 1.71 2.15 18.54
C GLN A 153 1.67 2.37 17.02
N PRO A 154 2.69 3.04 16.45
CA PRO A 154 2.76 3.33 15.03
C PRO A 154 2.76 2.08 14.16
N ALA A 155 2.14 2.17 12.99
CA ALA A 155 2.27 1.17 11.95
C ALA A 155 3.62 1.33 11.24
N ASP A 156 4.23 0.21 10.87
CA ASP A 156 5.50 0.14 10.14
C ASP A 156 5.30 0.22 8.63
N LEU A 157 4.16 -0.30 8.13
CA LEU A 157 3.80 -0.27 6.72
C LEU A 157 2.28 -0.25 6.52
N TRP A 158 1.86 0.17 5.33
CA TRP A 158 0.45 0.31 4.95
C TRP A 158 0.18 -0.42 3.63
N LEU A 159 -0.78 -1.35 3.62
CA LEU A 159 -1.26 -2.05 2.42
C LEU A 159 -2.56 -1.41 1.93
N MET A 160 -2.68 -1.17 0.63
CA MET A 160 -3.91 -0.76 -0.03
C MET A 160 -4.38 -1.89 -0.93
N LEU A 161 -5.60 -2.39 -0.70
CA LEU A 161 -6.14 -3.61 -1.31
C LEU A 161 -6.91 -3.33 -2.61
N GLY A 162 -6.57 -2.25 -3.32
CA GLY A 162 -7.20 -1.84 -4.56
C GLY A 162 -8.39 -0.90 -4.38
N ASP A 163 -8.89 -0.38 -5.50
CA ASP A 163 -9.87 0.69 -5.57
C ASP A 163 -9.44 1.90 -4.74
N ASN A 164 -8.22 2.33 -5.03
CA ASN A 164 -7.52 3.37 -4.30
C ASN A 164 -8.09 4.77 -4.61
N ALA A 165 -8.75 4.92 -5.77
CA ALA A 165 -9.32 6.21 -6.19
C ALA A 165 -10.58 6.04 -7.06
N TYR A 166 -11.76 6.24 -6.48
CA TYR A 166 -13.04 6.19 -7.22
C TYR A 166 -13.30 7.49 -8.00
N SER A 167 -14.00 7.34 -9.12
CA SER A 167 -14.62 6.15 -9.72
C SER A 167 -13.78 5.52 -10.85
N THR A 168 -12.72 6.22 -11.31
CA THR A 168 -11.98 5.87 -12.53
C THR A 168 -10.47 6.07 -12.41
N GLY A 169 -9.92 6.15 -11.19
CA GLY A 169 -8.49 6.20 -10.92
C GLY A 169 -7.75 7.42 -11.50
N THR A 170 -8.46 8.51 -11.83
CA THR A 170 -7.79 9.70 -12.40
C THR A 170 -6.84 10.35 -11.40
N ASP A 171 -5.83 11.09 -11.87
CA ASP A 171 -4.87 11.80 -11.02
C ASP A 171 -5.55 12.71 -9.98
N ARG A 172 -6.64 13.38 -10.38
CA ARG A 172 -7.44 14.19 -9.47
C ARG A 172 -8.14 13.35 -8.38
N GLN A 173 -8.58 12.15 -8.72
CA GLN A 173 -9.23 11.25 -7.75
C GLN A 173 -8.18 10.69 -6.78
N TYR A 174 -7.02 10.29 -7.26
CA TYR A 174 -5.88 9.92 -6.40
C TYR A 174 -5.47 11.07 -5.49
N GLN A 175 -5.36 12.29 -6.01
CA GLN A 175 -5.04 13.46 -5.18
C GLN A 175 -6.02 13.61 -4.04
N ARG A 176 -7.33 13.57 -4.32
CA ARG A 176 -8.38 13.78 -3.31
C ARG A 176 -8.53 12.60 -2.34
N ALA A 177 -8.49 11.37 -2.85
CA ALA A 177 -8.80 10.19 -2.05
C ALA A 177 -7.59 9.62 -1.30
N VAL A 178 -6.39 9.77 -1.84
CA VAL A 178 -5.17 9.23 -1.24
C VAL A 178 -4.32 10.35 -0.64
N PHE A 179 -3.86 11.28 -1.45
CA PHE A 179 -2.81 12.21 -1.04
C PHE A 179 -3.33 13.32 -0.10
N ASP A 180 -4.56 13.80 -0.27
CA ASP A 180 -5.13 14.82 0.61
C ASP A 180 -5.66 14.21 1.93
N ILE A 181 -6.26 13.00 1.85
CA ILE A 181 -6.84 12.35 3.04
C ILE A 181 -5.74 11.79 3.96
N TYR A 182 -4.74 11.10 3.41
CA TYR A 182 -3.75 10.37 4.21
C TYR A 182 -2.41 11.09 4.33
N THR A 183 -2.38 12.40 4.10
CA THR A 183 -1.15 13.22 4.02
C THR A 183 -0.17 12.94 5.16
N ASP A 184 -0.64 12.86 6.41
CA ASP A 184 0.24 12.72 7.58
C ASP A 184 0.77 11.28 7.73
N ILE A 185 -0.04 10.28 7.37
CA ILE A 185 0.37 8.87 7.39
C ILE A 185 1.42 8.63 6.30
N LEU A 186 1.18 9.11 5.07
CA LEU A 186 2.06 8.95 3.92
C LEU A 186 3.46 9.51 4.13
N ARG A 187 3.61 10.52 4.99
CA ARG A 187 4.92 11.12 5.33
C ARG A 187 5.78 10.25 6.22
N THR A 188 5.20 9.29 6.92
CA THR A 188 5.87 8.53 7.98
C THR A 188 5.78 7.01 7.81
N VAL A 189 4.81 6.52 7.03
CA VAL A 189 4.55 5.10 6.80
C VAL A 189 4.62 4.79 5.31
N PRO A 190 5.49 3.88 4.86
CA PRO A 190 5.56 3.47 3.46
C PRO A 190 4.31 2.72 3.02
N VAL A 191 3.82 3.04 1.80
CA VAL A 191 2.58 2.51 1.26
C VAL A 191 2.84 1.49 0.15
N TRP A 192 2.05 0.40 0.16
CA TRP A 192 2.11 -0.74 -0.75
C TRP A 192 0.73 -1.02 -1.34
N PRO A 193 0.42 -0.50 -2.53
CA PRO A 193 -0.88 -0.69 -3.16
C PRO A 193 -0.94 -1.94 -4.05
N THR A 194 -2.14 -2.51 -4.20
CA THR A 194 -2.50 -3.33 -5.36
C THR A 194 -3.46 -2.58 -6.27
N LEU A 195 -3.54 -2.97 -7.54
CA LEU A 195 -4.46 -2.41 -8.52
C LEU A 195 -5.88 -2.93 -8.28
N GLY A 196 -6.86 -2.02 -8.17
CA GLY A 196 -8.28 -2.34 -8.21
C GLY A 196 -8.91 -2.09 -9.59
N ASN A 197 -10.14 -2.54 -9.79
CA ASN A 197 -10.82 -2.34 -11.09
C ASN A 197 -11.15 -0.87 -11.36
N HIS A 198 -11.35 -0.04 -10.33
CA HIS A 198 -11.55 1.39 -10.51
C HIS A 198 -10.24 2.13 -10.80
N ASP A 199 -9.11 1.65 -10.33
CA ASP A 199 -7.79 2.17 -10.68
C ASP A 199 -7.45 1.87 -12.15
N ALA A 200 -7.82 0.68 -12.63
CA ALA A 200 -7.56 0.20 -13.98
C ALA A 200 -8.30 0.95 -15.09
N TYR A 201 -9.31 1.77 -14.78
CA TYR A 201 -9.90 2.66 -15.81
C TYR A 201 -8.90 3.70 -16.32
N SER A 202 -7.85 4.03 -15.57
CA SER A 202 -6.82 4.99 -15.96
C SER A 202 -5.41 4.41 -15.92
N ALA A 203 -5.28 3.09 -15.86
CA ALA A 203 -4.00 2.39 -15.84
C ALA A 203 -4.09 1.08 -16.64
N ASP A 204 -2.95 0.61 -17.15
CA ASP A 204 -2.79 -0.62 -17.92
C ASP A 204 -1.60 -1.39 -17.40
N SER A 205 -1.83 -2.59 -16.88
CA SER A 205 -0.78 -3.43 -16.29
C SER A 205 0.17 -4.01 -17.33
N SER A 206 -0.28 -4.20 -18.57
CA SER A 206 0.54 -4.79 -19.63
C SER A 206 1.63 -3.83 -20.10
N THR A 207 1.32 -2.53 -20.11
CA THR A 207 2.24 -1.47 -20.48
C THR A 207 2.86 -0.75 -19.27
N GLN A 208 2.36 -1.03 -18.07
CA GLN A 208 2.73 -0.36 -16.81
C GLN A 208 2.64 1.16 -16.95
N SER A 209 1.54 1.63 -17.53
CA SER A 209 1.28 3.04 -17.79
C SER A 209 -0.02 3.51 -17.14
N GLY A 210 -0.18 4.84 -17.08
CA GLY A 210 -1.34 5.48 -16.48
C GLY A 210 -1.16 5.82 -15.01
N VAL A 211 -2.20 6.39 -14.42
CA VAL A 211 -2.07 7.13 -13.15
C VAL A 211 -1.56 6.27 -12.00
N TYR A 212 -2.01 5.03 -11.87
CA TYR A 212 -1.52 4.12 -10.82
C TYR A 212 0.01 3.97 -10.88
N TYR A 213 0.56 3.69 -12.04
CA TYR A 213 2.00 3.52 -12.27
C TYR A 213 2.77 4.85 -12.23
N ASP A 214 2.11 5.97 -12.56
CA ASP A 214 2.72 7.31 -12.46
C ASP A 214 2.89 7.74 -10.99
N VAL A 215 1.94 7.41 -10.11
CA VAL A 215 1.95 7.89 -8.72
C VAL A 215 2.62 6.93 -7.74
N PHE A 216 2.79 5.66 -8.10
CA PHE A 216 3.48 4.68 -7.26
C PHE A 216 4.80 4.21 -7.90
N SER A 217 5.75 3.81 -7.07
CA SER A 217 6.97 3.10 -7.44
C SER A 217 6.95 1.74 -6.73
N LEU A 218 6.95 0.66 -7.47
CA LEU A 218 6.79 -0.69 -6.93
C LEU A 218 7.99 -1.58 -7.33
N PRO A 219 8.31 -2.64 -6.56
CA PRO A 219 9.56 -3.37 -6.74
C PRO A 219 9.48 -4.38 -7.89
N SER A 220 9.76 -3.97 -9.11
CA SER A 220 9.82 -4.86 -10.28
C SER A 220 11.12 -5.70 -10.37
N ARG A 221 12.15 -5.33 -9.58
CA ARG A 221 13.51 -5.93 -9.62
C ARG A 221 13.94 -6.51 -8.27
N ALA A 222 12.98 -6.91 -7.43
CA ALA A 222 13.21 -7.40 -6.07
C ALA A 222 14.02 -6.43 -5.19
N GLN A 223 13.86 -5.11 -5.38
CA GLN A 223 14.62 -4.10 -4.64
C GLN A 223 14.37 -4.17 -3.13
N CYS A 224 13.20 -4.68 -2.73
CA CYS A 224 12.78 -4.77 -1.32
C CYS A 224 12.72 -6.21 -0.80
N GLY A 225 13.44 -7.15 -1.41
CA GLY A 225 13.34 -8.59 -1.16
C GLY A 225 12.37 -9.27 -2.13
N GLY A 226 12.17 -10.57 -1.95
CA GLY A 226 11.36 -11.38 -2.85
C GLY A 226 12.06 -11.72 -4.18
N LEU A 227 11.27 -12.07 -5.19
CA LEU A 227 11.73 -12.47 -6.52
C LEU A 227 11.46 -11.39 -7.58
N ILE A 228 12.39 -11.22 -8.53
CA ILE A 228 12.22 -10.31 -9.67
C ILE A 228 10.96 -10.70 -10.45
N SER A 229 9.98 -9.81 -10.53
CA SER A 229 8.77 -9.99 -11.35
C SER A 229 8.93 -9.43 -12.77
N GLY A 230 9.80 -8.43 -12.93
CA GLY A 230 9.95 -7.68 -14.18
C GLY A 230 8.82 -6.67 -14.43
N THR A 231 7.88 -6.54 -13.51
CA THR A 231 6.71 -5.67 -13.62
C THR A 231 6.36 -5.02 -12.27
N GLU A 232 5.71 -3.86 -12.30
CA GLU A 232 5.11 -3.22 -11.12
C GLU A 232 3.67 -3.70 -10.86
N ALA A 233 3.08 -4.51 -11.76
CA ALA A 233 1.71 -5.00 -11.63
C ALA A 233 1.56 -6.04 -10.52
N TYR A 234 2.52 -6.93 -10.38
CA TYR A 234 2.61 -7.89 -9.28
C TYR A 234 4.06 -8.00 -8.79
N TYR A 235 4.22 -8.13 -7.50
CA TYR A 235 5.53 -8.04 -6.86
C TYR A 235 5.54 -8.70 -5.48
N SER A 236 6.71 -8.96 -4.94
CA SER A 236 6.90 -9.34 -3.55
C SER A 236 7.92 -8.45 -2.85
N PHE A 237 7.86 -8.42 -1.53
CA PHE A 237 8.83 -7.73 -0.70
C PHE A 237 8.90 -8.36 0.69
N ASP A 238 10.05 -8.18 1.35
CA ASP A 238 10.27 -8.64 2.70
C ASP A 238 10.30 -7.47 3.71
N PHE A 239 9.64 -7.66 4.84
CA PHE A 239 9.75 -6.78 5.98
C PHE A 239 9.95 -7.62 7.24
N ALA A 240 11.11 -7.48 7.90
CA ALA A 240 11.48 -8.35 9.02
C ALA A 240 11.44 -9.84 8.61
N ASN A 241 10.74 -10.70 9.36
CA ASN A 241 10.53 -12.12 9.07
C ASN A 241 9.23 -12.38 8.27
N ILE A 242 8.68 -11.38 7.59
CA ILE A 242 7.43 -11.47 6.85
C ILE A 242 7.70 -11.28 5.36
N HIS A 243 7.16 -12.17 4.55
CA HIS A 243 7.13 -12.09 3.10
C HIS A 243 5.74 -11.64 2.65
N PHE A 244 5.68 -10.54 1.89
CA PHE A 244 4.45 -10.00 1.33
C PHE A 244 4.43 -10.24 -0.18
N VAL A 245 3.30 -10.72 -0.69
CA VAL A 245 3.07 -10.99 -2.11
C VAL A 245 1.88 -10.16 -2.58
N CYS A 246 2.11 -9.23 -3.49
CA CYS A 246 1.08 -8.46 -4.17
C CYS A 246 0.77 -9.08 -5.52
N LEU A 247 -0.50 -9.36 -5.80
CA LEU A 247 -0.93 -9.90 -7.10
C LEU A 247 -1.87 -8.91 -7.80
N ASP A 248 -1.77 -8.86 -9.11
CA ASP A 248 -2.74 -8.17 -9.95
C ASP A 248 -3.87 -9.12 -10.35
N SER A 249 -4.97 -9.04 -9.63
CA SER A 249 -6.17 -9.82 -9.90
C SER A 249 -7.07 -9.20 -10.98
N HIS A 250 -6.72 -8.03 -11.54
CA HIS A 250 -7.56 -7.32 -12.52
C HIS A 250 -7.10 -7.54 -13.96
N ASP A 251 -5.90 -7.12 -14.32
CA ASP A 251 -5.42 -7.07 -15.71
C ASP A 251 -4.47 -8.21 -16.08
N SER A 252 -3.62 -8.67 -15.14
CA SER A 252 -2.66 -9.74 -15.40
C SER A 252 -3.35 -11.07 -15.69
N ASP A 253 -2.70 -11.92 -16.48
CA ASP A 253 -3.19 -13.28 -16.77
C ASP A 253 -3.21 -14.15 -15.50
N ARG A 254 -4.43 -14.54 -15.11
CA ARG A 254 -4.72 -15.36 -13.93
C ARG A 254 -4.84 -16.85 -14.22
N SER A 255 -4.48 -17.27 -15.46
CA SER A 255 -4.46 -18.68 -15.82
C SER A 255 -3.35 -19.44 -15.05
N LYS A 256 -3.51 -20.75 -14.89
CA LYS A 256 -2.55 -21.61 -14.18
C LYS A 256 -1.13 -21.59 -14.77
N GLY A 257 -0.99 -21.32 -16.06
CA GLY A 257 0.29 -21.18 -16.77
C GLY A 257 0.64 -19.75 -17.14
N GLY A 258 -0.11 -18.76 -16.63
CA GLY A 258 0.17 -17.34 -16.86
C GLY A 258 1.46 -16.89 -16.18
N ALA A 259 2.05 -15.82 -16.71
CA ALA A 259 3.34 -15.30 -16.21
C ALA A 259 3.31 -14.98 -14.72
N MET A 260 2.21 -14.38 -14.21
CA MET A 260 2.05 -14.11 -12.78
C MET A 260 2.01 -15.39 -11.94
N ALA A 261 1.31 -16.43 -12.41
CA ALA A 261 1.21 -17.71 -11.69
C ALA A 261 2.54 -18.45 -11.65
N GLU A 262 3.31 -18.44 -12.74
CA GLU A 262 4.65 -19.03 -12.80
C GLU A 262 5.64 -18.29 -11.89
N TRP A 263 5.63 -16.95 -11.93
CA TRP A 263 6.42 -16.13 -11.04
C TRP A 263 6.06 -16.40 -9.56
N LEU A 264 4.77 -16.46 -9.23
CA LEU A 264 4.28 -16.72 -7.87
C LEU A 264 4.79 -18.06 -7.31
N ARG A 265 4.77 -19.14 -8.12
CA ARG A 265 5.34 -20.43 -7.70
C ARG A 265 6.81 -20.33 -7.38
N ALA A 266 7.57 -19.63 -8.23
CA ALA A 266 9.00 -19.47 -8.05
C ALA A 266 9.33 -18.59 -6.83
N ASP A 267 8.57 -17.51 -6.60
CA ASP A 267 8.73 -16.60 -5.48
C ASP A 267 8.47 -17.32 -4.15
N LEU A 268 7.34 -18.02 -4.03
CA LEU A 268 7.00 -18.79 -2.83
C LEU A 268 7.99 -19.93 -2.57
N ALA A 269 8.47 -20.62 -3.62
CA ALA A 269 9.47 -21.68 -3.48
C ALA A 269 10.84 -21.17 -3.00
N GLY A 270 11.18 -19.91 -3.33
CA GLY A 270 12.42 -19.26 -2.90
C GLY A 270 12.32 -18.58 -1.52
N ASN A 271 11.13 -18.49 -0.95
CA ASN A 271 10.90 -17.78 0.31
C ASN A 271 11.41 -18.56 1.53
N SER A 272 12.05 -17.84 2.45
CA SER A 272 12.53 -18.37 3.73
C SER A 272 12.04 -17.57 4.95
N ARG A 273 11.05 -16.69 4.76
CA ARG A 273 10.47 -15.91 5.88
C ARG A 273 9.44 -16.77 6.62
N ASP A 274 9.27 -16.49 7.92
CA ASP A 274 8.35 -17.25 8.77
C ASP A 274 6.88 -17.03 8.41
N TRP A 275 6.53 -15.82 7.98
CA TRP A 275 5.17 -15.43 7.63
C TRP A 275 5.06 -15.12 6.15
N ILE A 276 3.97 -15.55 5.51
CA ILE A 276 3.63 -15.22 4.12
C ILE A 276 2.24 -14.62 4.05
N ILE A 277 2.15 -13.36 3.61
CA ILE A 277 0.90 -12.62 3.47
C ILE A 277 0.72 -12.27 1.99
N ALA A 278 -0.33 -12.78 1.37
CA ALA A 278 -0.71 -12.40 0.01
C ALA A 278 -1.82 -11.34 0.04
N PHE A 279 -1.77 -10.38 -0.88
CA PHE A 279 -2.83 -9.40 -1.02
C PHE A 279 -3.09 -9.06 -2.49
N PHE A 280 -4.36 -8.88 -2.82
CA PHE A 280 -4.86 -8.54 -4.15
C PHE A 280 -6.30 -8.03 -4.05
N HIS A 281 -6.87 -7.54 -5.15
CA HIS A 281 -8.15 -6.85 -5.08
C HIS A 281 -9.37 -7.79 -5.02
N HIS A 282 -9.52 -8.74 -5.98
CA HIS A 282 -10.74 -9.54 -6.16
C HIS A 282 -10.83 -10.73 -5.20
N PRO A 283 -11.80 -10.78 -4.27
CA PRO A 283 -11.88 -11.83 -3.25
C PRO A 283 -12.30 -13.18 -3.83
N PRO A 284 -11.63 -14.28 -3.44
CA PRO A 284 -12.01 -15.62 -3.88
C PRO A 284 -13.30 -16.12 -3.20
N TYR A 285 -13.64 -15.58 -2.05
CA TYR A 285 -14.80 -15.94 -1.26
C TYR A 285 -15.53 -14.69 -0.78
N THR A 286 -16.72 -14.44 -1.32
CA THR A 286 -17.59 -13.33 -0.88
C THR A 286 -19.03 -13.57 -1.26
N LYS A 287 -19.94 -13.07 -0.43
CA LYS A 287 -21.38 -12.88 -0.68
C LYS A 287 -21.81 -11.49 -0.20
N GLY A 288 -20.87 -10.53 -0.24
CA GLY A 288 -21.11 -9.12 0.03
C GLY A 288 -21.79 -8.43 -1.15
N SER A 289 -21.20 -7.29 -1.61
CA SER A 289 -21.69 -6.61 -2.82
C SER A 289 -21.41 -7.38 -4.11
N HIS A 290 -20.52 -8.37 -4.06
CA HIS A 290 -20.19 -9.31 -5.12
C HIS A 290 -20.46 -10.74 -4.68
N ASP A 291 -20.62 -11.64 -5.67
CA ASP A 291 -20.91 -13.06 -5.42
C ASP A 291 -19.86 -13.95 -6.11
N SER A 292 -18.96 -14.53 -5.30
CA SER A 292 -17.88 -15.39 -5.82
C SER A 292 -18.35 -16.72 -6.41
N ASP A 293 -19.63 -17.07 -6.24
CA ASP A 293 -20.25 -18.22 -6.92
C ASP A 293 -20.88 -17.87 -8.27
N LYS A 294 -20.93 -16.60 -8.63
CA LYS A 294 -21.45 -16.17 -9.91
C LYS A 294 -20.31 -16.01 -10.94
N PRO A 295 -20.20 -16.94 -11.93
CA PRO A 295 -19.05 -16.95 -12.85
C PRO A 295 -18.85 -15.66 -13.65
N SER A 296 -19.94 -14.90 -13.91
CA SER A 296 -19.88 -13.63 -14.65
C SER A 296 -19.62 -12.42 -13.77
N ASP A 297 -19.60 -12.59 -12.43
CA ASP A 297 -19.29 -11.46 -11.55
C ASP A 297 -17.82 -11.03 -11.73
N SER A 298 -17.65 -9.72 -11.77
CA SER A 298 -16.32 -9.10 -11.98
C SER A 298 -15.58 -9.64 -13.21
N GLY A 299 -16.33 -10.08 -14.25
CA GLY A 299 -15.76 -10.68 -15.46
C GLY A 299 -15.05 -12.01 -15.22
N GLY A 300 -15.43 -12.76 -14.18
CA GLY A 300 -14.84 -14.07 -13.85
C GLY A 300 -13.63 -14.04 -12.92
N ARG A 301 -13.12 -12.85 -12.58
CA ARG A 301 -11.87 -12.68 -11.82
C ARG A 301 -11.91 -13.35 -10.44
N LEU A 302 -13.05 -13.30 -9.76
CA LEU A 302 -13.24 -13.97 -8.46
C LEU A 302 -13.02 -15.49 -8.56
N VAL A 303 -13.59 -16.08 -9.61
CA VAL A 303 -13.49 -17.52 -9.90
C VAL A 303 -12.06 -17.88 -10.31
N GLU A 304 -11.46 -17.11 -11.23
CA GLU A 304 -10.10 -17.37 -11.71
C GLU A 304 -9.07 -17.28 -10.57
N MET A 305 -9.17 -16.29 -9.69
CA MET A 305 -8.32 -16.22 -8.50
C MET A 305 -8.51 -17.46 -7.60
N ARG A 306 -9.76 -17.88 -7.37
CA ARG A 306 -10.05 -19.05 -6.54
C ARG A 306 -9.54 -20.35 -7.15
N GLU A 307 -9.78 -20.60 -8.44
CA GLU A 307 -9.49 -21.88 -9.09
C GLU A 307 -8.05 -22.04 -9.56
N ASN A 308 -7.37 -20.92 -9.89
CA ASN A 308 -6.07 -20.93 -10.49
C ASN A 308 -4.94 -20.47 -9.54
N ILE A 309 -5.22 -19.49 -8.69
CA ILE A 309 -4.18 -18.84 -7.86
C ILE A 309 -4.18 -19.40 -6.44
N LEU A 310 -5.34 -19.63 -5.80
CA LEU A 310 -5.35 -20.16 -4.44
C LEU A 310 -4.61 -21.50 -4.28
N PRO A 311 -4.71 -22.46 -5.24
CA PRO A 311 -3.90 -23.69 -5.13
C PRO A 311 -2.39 -23.44 -5.02
N ILE A 312 -1.89 -22.38 -5.67
CA ILE A 312 -0.48 -22.00 -5.63
C ILE A 312 -0.15 -21.39 -4.27
N LEU A 313 -1.02 -20.49 -3.76
CA LEU A 313 -0.83 -19.86 -2.46
C LEU A 313 -0.83 -20.87 -1.31
N GLU A 314 -1.78 -21.81 -1.30
CA GLU A 314 -1.86 -22.85 -0.27
C GLU A 314 -0.71 -23.86 -0.35
N ALA A 315 -0.29 -24.24 -1.56
CA ALA A 315 0.89 -25.07 -1.77
C ALA A 315 2.19 -24.35 -1.37
N GLY A 316 2.23 -23.02 -1.46
CA GLY A 316 3.35 -22.20 -1.00
C GLY A 316 3.32 -21.86 0.50
N GLY A 317 2.33 -22.36 1.24
CA GLY A 317 2.24 -22.17 2.70
C GLY A 317 1.78 -20.78 3.14
N VAL A 318 1.06 -20.03 2.29
CA VAL A 318 0.52 -18.71 2.64
C VAL A 318 -0.35 -18.76 3.89
N ASP A 319 -0.13 -17.85 4.82
CA ASP A 319 -0.82 -17.80 6.10
C ASP A 319 -2.13 -17.02 6.04
N LEU A 320 -2.13 -15.91 5.31
CA LEU A 320 -3.23 -14.96 5.26
C LEU A 320 -3.33 -14.36 3.85
N VAL A 321 -4.57 -14.25 3.36
CA VAL A 321 -4.89 -13.56 2.10
C VAL A 321 -5.80 -12.37 2.41
N LEU A 322 -5.41 -11.18 1.94
CA LEU A 322 -6.15 -9.94 2.11
C LEU A 322 -6.70 -9.46 0.77
N THR A 323 -7.97 -9.12 0.72
CA THR A 323 -8.64 -8.66 -0.49
C THR A 323 -9.59 -7.49 -0.22
N GLY A 324 -9.99 -6.80 -1.29
CA GLY A 324 -10.97 -5.72 -1.31
C GLY A 324 -12.21 -6.07 -2.13
N HIS A 325 -12.62 -5.15 -3.01
CA HIS A 325 -13.64 -5.25 -4.04
C HIS A 325 -15.07 -5.42 -3.52
N SER A 326 -15.34 -6.40 -2.69
CA SER A 326 -16.65 -6.55 -2.05
C SER A 326 -16.73 -5.63 -0.83
N HIS A 327 -17.68 -4.68 -0.85
CA HIS A 327 -17.77 -3.61 0.14
C HIS A 327 -18.36 -4.10 1.47
N SER A 328 -17.69 -5.09 2.03
CA SER A 328 -18.01 -5.77 3.29
C SER A 328 -16.72 -6.17 4.01
N TYR A 329 -16.86 -6.63 5.25
CA TYR A 329 -15.84 -7.40 5.93
C TYR A 329 -16.28 -8.85 6.00
N GLU A 330 -15.48 -9.76 5.45
CA GLU A 330 -15.74 -11.19 5.49
C GLU A 330 -14.46 -11.95 5.84
N ARG A 331 -14.53 -12.86 6.83
CA ARG A 331 -13.39 -13.64 7.28
C ARG A 331 -13.72 -15.14 7.27
N SER A 332 -12.88 -15.91 6.61
CA SER A 332 -13.01 -17.37 6.57
C SER A 332 -12.61 -18.02 7.90
N PHE A 333 -12.99 -19.28 8.06
CA PHE A 333 -12.29 -20.23 8.93
C PHE A 333 -10.84 -20.42 8.46
N LEU A 334 -10.06 -21.20 9.20
CA LEU A 334 -8.79 -21.73 8.68
C LEU A 334 -9.10 -22.84 7.68
N VAL A 335 -8.85 -22.62 6.40
CA VAL A 335 -9.28 -23.51 5.31
C VAL A 335 -8.13 -23.94 4.42
N ASN A 336 -8.32 -25.09 3.74
CA ASN A 336 -7.40 -25.59 2.72
C ASN A 336 -8.17 -26.42 1.68
N GLY A 337 -7.84 -26.24 0.41
CA GLY A 337 -8.34 -27.09 -0.68
C GLY A 337 -9.75 -26.75 -1.19
N HIS A 338 -10.33 -25.61 -0.81
CA HIS A 338 -11.64 -25.18 -1.32
C HIS A 338 -11.47 -24.26 -2.54
N TYR A 339 -11.52 -24.83 -3.75
CA TYR A 339 -11.33 -24.07 -4.99
C TYR A 339 -12.58 -24.02 -5.87
N GLY A 340 -13.66 -24.70 -5.47
CA GLY A 340 -14.93 -24.72 -6.20
C GLY A 340 -15.95 -23.71 -5.69
N TYR A 341 -17.22 -23.89 -6.10
CA TYR A 341 -18.34 -23.10 -5.60
C TYR A 341 -18.58 -23.34 -4.10
N SER A 342 -19.28 -22.45 -3.44
CA SER A 342 -19.59 -22.57 -2.01
C SER A 342 -20.32 -23.86 -1.66
N THR A 343 -21.14 -24.40 -2.60
CA THR A 343 -21.83 -25.69 -2.47
C THR A 343 -20.89 -26.91 -2.47
N ASN A 344 -19.66 -26.75 -2.90
CA ASN A 344 -18.62 -27.79 -2.92
C ASN A 344 -17.76 -27.80 -1.64
N LEU A 345 -18.04 -26.90 -0.68
CA LEU A 345 -17.27 -26.84 0.57
C LEU A 345 -17.50 -28.12 1.40
N ALA A 346 -16.51 -28.98 1.42
CA ALA A 346 -16.51 -30.18 2.24
C ALA A 346 -16.03 -29.91 3.67
N PRO A 347 -16.51 -30.63 4.68
CA PRO A 347 -16.07 -30.49 6.06
C PRO A 347 -14.54 -30.63 6.25
N SER A 348 -13.89 -31.46 5.47
CA SER A 348 -12.42 -31.67 5.49
C SER A 348 -11.61 -30.49 4.97
N MET A 349 -12.23 -29.56 4.23
CA MET A 349 -11.59 -28.34 3.74
C MET A 349 -11.50 -27.25 4.81
N ILE A 350 -12.22 -27.39 5.93
CA ILE A 350 -12.13 -26.48 7.07
C ILE A 350 -11.27 -27.18 8.12
N LEU A 351 -10.02 -26.72 8.24
CA LEU A 351 -9.04 -27.33 9.16
C LEU A 351 -9.30 -26.96 10.61
N ASP A 352 -9.82 -25.76 10.85
CA ASP A 352 -10.25 -25.30 12.16
C ASP A 352 -11.57 -24.51 12.02
N ARG A 353 -12.60 -24.97 12.74
CA ARG A 353 -13.97 -24.39 12.76
C ARG A 353 -14.16 -23.38 13.88
N GLY A 354 -13.14 -23.13 14.66
CA GLY A 354 -13.17 -22.16 15.74
C GLY A 354 -13.16 -20.72 15.22
N SER A 355 -13.31 -19.80 16.16
CA SER A 355 -13.29 -18.37 15.89
C SER A 355 -11.86 -17.84 15.62
N GLY A 356 -10.84 -18.59 16.00
CA GLY A 356 -9.46 -18.12 16.07
C GLY A 356 -9.21 -17.14 17.22
N ARG A 357 -10.19 -16.90 18.11
CA ARG A 357 -10.09 -15.92 19.21
C ARG A 357 -9.54 -16.57 20.46
N ILE A 358 -8.51 -15.96 21.05
CA ILE A 358 -7.88 -16.46 22.27
C ILE A 358 -8.87 -16.49 23.44
N ASP A 359 -9.80 -15.54 23.50
CA ASP A 359 -10.80 -15.41 24.58
C ASP A 359 -12.06 -16.30 24.37
N MET A 360 -12.07 -17.15 23.35
CA MET A 360 -13.15 -18.10 23.06
C MET A 360 -12.60 -19.53 22.94
N ASP A 361 -12.48 -20.03 21.72
CA ASP A 361 -12.07 -21.41 21.39
C ASP A 361 -10.60 -21.56 21.02
N GLY A 362 -9.83 -20.46 21.15
CA GLY A 362 -8.38 -20.44 20.99
C GLY A 362 -7.92 -19.96 19.61
N PRO A 363 -6.61 -19.73 19.45
CA PRO A 363 -6.04 -19.26 18.20
C PRO A 363 -6.03 -20.37 17.15
N TYR A 364 -6.07 -20.01 15.87
CA TYR A 364 -5.71 -20.91 14.79
C TYR A 364 -4.24 -21.33 14.93
N LYS A 365 -3.96 -22.61 14.81
CA LYS A 365 -2.61 -23.18 15.00
C LYS A 365 -2.07 -23.71 13.69
N LYS A 366 -0.83 -23.34 13.37
CA LYS A 366 -0.05 -23.87 12.26
C LYS A 366 1.28 -24.41 12.79
N ASP A 367 1.92 -25.28 12.04
CA ASP A 367 3.30 -25.69 12.37
C ASP A 367 4.27 -24.57 12.01
N ALA A 368 5.50 -24.63 12.53
CA ALA A 368 6.53 -23.67 12.20
C ALA A 368 6.90 -23.70 10.70
N GLY A 369 7.36 -22.55 10.21
CA GLY A 369 7.75 -22.41 8.81
C GLY A 369 6.55 -22.29 7.85
N ASN A 370 6.78 -22.57 6.58
CA ASN A 370 5.84 -22.38 5.48
C ASN A 370 5.43 -23.71 4.85
N ALA A 371 5.11 -24.71 5.68
CA ALA A 371 4.71 -26.00 5.17
C ALA A 371 3.42 -25.89 4.34
N PRO A 372 3.34 -26.56 3.17
CA PRO A 372 2.18 -26.56 2.31
C PRO A 372 0.91 -27.03 3.02
N HIS A 373 -0.23 -26.47 2.63
CA HIS A 373 -1.56 -26.97 3.00
C HIS A 373 -1.90 -26.99 4.51
N GLN A 374 -1.21 -26.16 5.31
CA GLN A 374 -1.53 -26.05 6.75
C GLN A 374 -2.68 -25.09 7.06
N GLY A 375 -3.37 -24.66 6.04
CA GLY A 375 -4.51 -23.75 6.14
C GLY A 375 -4.11 -22.29 5.93
N THR A 376 -5.03 -21.56 5.33
CA THR A 376 -4.97 -20.12 5.06
C THR A 376 -6.25 -19.48 5.58
N VAL A 377 -6.14 -18.28 6.16
CA VAL A 377 -7.30 -17.44 6.47
C VAL A 377 -7.47 -16.43 5.34
N TYR A 378 -8.68 -16.30 4.82
CA TYR A 378 -9.03 -15.37 3.74
C TYR A 378 -9.87 -14.23 4.31
N LEU A 379 -9.46 -13.01 4.01
CA LEU A 379 -10.15 -11.79 4.42
C LEU A 379 -10.56 -10.98 3.19
N CYS A 380 -11.85 -10.68 3.11
CA CYS A 380 -12.35 -9.58 2.30
C CYS A 380 -12.54 -8.37 3.22
N ALA A 381 -11.84 -7.28 2.97
CA ALA A 381 -11.85 -6.07 3.76
C ALA A 381 -12.08 -4.81 2.88
N GLY A 382 -13.03 -4.91 1.95
CA GLY A 382 -13.38 -3.86 0.99
C GLY A 382 -14.29 -2.77 1.54
N SER A 383 -14.30 -2.56 2.85
CA SER A 383 -15.24 -1.65 3.50
C SER A 383 -14.59 -0.42 4.13
N SER A 384 -13.41 0.02 3.62
CA SER A 384 -12.74 1.18 4.22
C SER A 384 -13.30 2.53 3.76
N GLY A 385 -13.99 2.59 2.61
CA GLY A 385 -14.61 3.82 2.10
C GLY A 385 -16.13 3.76 2.03
N GLN A 386 -16.70 2.57 1.90
CA GLN A 386 -18.14 2.35 1.73
C GLN A 386 -18.55 0.94 2.13
N VAL A 387 -19.86 0.73 2.30
CA VAL A 387 -20.48 -0.59 2.50
C VAL A 387 -21.68 -0.73 1.57
N SER A 388 -21.88 -1.90 0.98
CA SER A 388 -22.95 -2.13 -0.01
C SER A 388 -23.86 -3.31 0.34
N GLY A 389 -23.61 -4.00 1.46
CA GLY A 389 -24.45 -5.13 1.89
C GLY A 389 -24.17 -6.40 1.09
N GLY A 390 -25.23 -7.16 0.82
CA GLY A 390 -25.20 -8.47 0.20
C GLY A 390 -25.83 -9.53 1.09
N LYS A 391 -25.79 -10.80 0.68
CA LYS A 391 -26.33 -11.90 1.49
C LYS A 391 -25.47 -12.22 2.72
N LEU A 392 -24.17 -11.98 2.63
CA LEU A 392 -23.15 -12.16 3.67
C LEU A 392 -23.19 -13.60 4.29
N ASN A 393 -23.45 -14.60 3.47
CA ASN A 393 -23.69 -15.96 3.90
C ASN A 393 -22.83 -17.01 3.18
N HIS A 394 -21.61 -16.63 2.74
CA HIS A 394 -20.69 -17.62 2.19
C HIS A 394 -20.31 -18.64 3.27
N PRO A 395 -20.48 -19.95 3.04
CA PRO A 395 -20.34 -20.96 4.10
C PRO A 395 -18.88 -21.16 4.59
N VAL A 396 -17.90 -20.65 3.85
CA VAL A 396 -16.48 -20.66 4.27
C VAL A 396 -16.19 -19.64 5.35
N ASN A 397 -17.08 -18.64 5.53
CA ASN A 397 -16.83 -17.53 6.43
C ASN A 397 -17.27 -17.84 7.87
N TRP A 398 -16.37 -17.55 8.81
CA TRP A 398 -16.70 -17.48 10.23
C TRP A 398 -17.58 -16.27 10.54
N VAL A 399 -17.25 -15.12 9.95
CA VAL A 399 -17.97 -13.87 10.18
C VAL A 399 -18.05 -13.05 8.91
N SER A 400 -19.20 -12.40 8.71
CA SER A 400 -19.43 -11.44 7.62
C SER A 400 -20.19 -10.23 8.16
N LEU A 401 -19.66 -9.02 7.93
CA LEU A 401 -20.17 -7.78 8.49
C LEU A 401 -20.34 -6.70 7.41
N ASN A 402 -21.53 -6.10 7.34
CA ASN A 402 -21.77 -4.89 6.56
C ASN A 402 -21.42 -3.66 7.41
N LYS A 403 -20.13 -3.45 7.68
CA LYS A 403 -19.60 -2.39 8.55
C LYS A 403 -18.35 -1.77 7.96
N LEU A 404 -18.22 -0.46 8.10
CA LEU A 404 -17.00 0.27 7.77
C LEU A 404 -15.85 -0.13 8.70
N GLY A 405 -14.64 -0.20 8.15
CA GLY A 405 -13.44 -0.43 8.94
C GLY A 405 -12.19 -0.67 8.13
N SER A 406 -11.10 -1.02 8.83
CA SER A 406 -9.79 -1.34 8.29
C SER A 406 -9.13 -2.44 9.13
N LEU A 407 -8.04 -3.01 8.64
CA LEU A 407 -7.33 -4.08 9.33
C LEU A 407 -6.08 -3.56 10.04
N LEU A 408 -5.84 -4.08 11.24
CA LEU A 408 -4.56 -4.02 11.92
C LEU A 408 -4.02 -5.45 12.06
N LEU A 409 -2.78 -5.65 11.59
CA LEU A 409 -2.05 -6.91 11.74
C LEU A 409 -0.85 -6.64 12.66
N ASP A 410 -0.78 -7.35 13.76
CA ASP A 410 0.31 -7.24 14.74
C ASP A 410 1.07 -8.57 14.77
N PHE A 411 2.29 -8.57 14.25
CA PHE A 411 3.21 -9.70 14.31
C PHE A 411 4.12 -9.57 15.53
N ASP A 412 4.31 -10.69 16.24
CA ASP A 412 5.27 -10.80 17.34
C ASP A 412 5.82 -12.23 17.40
N GLY A 413 6.97 -12.45 16.78
CA GLY A 413 7.57 -13.77 16.60
C GLY A 413 6.62 -14.76 15.94
N PRO A 414 6.23 -15.87 16.61
CA PRO A 414 5.34 -16.88 16.05
C PRO A 414 3.86 -16.51 16.09
N ARG A 415 3.50 -15.31 16.53
CA ARG A 415 2.12 -14.86 16.72
C ARG A 415 1.76 -13.75 15.73
N LEU A 416 0.58 -13.87 15.12
CA LEU A 416 -0.07 -12.82 14.34
C LEU A 416 -1.48 -12.57 14.90
N ASP A 417 -1.70 -11.38 15.41
CA ASP A 417 -3.04 -10.89 15.78
C ASP A 417 -3.60 -10.03 14.65
N VAL A 418 -4.79 -10.35 14.16
CA VAL A 418 -5.49 -9.56 13.16
C VAL A 418 -6.75 -8.98 13.78
N ARG A 419 -6.97 -7.68 13.61
CA ARG A 419 -8.15 -6.95 14.12
C ARG A 419 -8.85 -6.21 13.00
N PHE A 420 -10.16 -6.35 12.92
CA PHE A 420 -11.01 -5.46 12.13
C PHE A 420 -11.44 -4.28 13.00
N LEU A 421 -10.86 -3.13 12.70
CA LEU A 421 -11.10 -1.89 13.41
C LEU A 421 -12.22 -1.12 12.71
N GLY A 422 -13.35 -0.94 13.40
CA GLY A 422 -14.48 -0.15 12.87
C GLY A 422 -14.20 1.34 12.83
N ASP A 423 -15.02 2.07 12.11
CA ASP A 423 -14.95 3.52 11.87
C ASP A 423 -15.06 4.42 13.12
N ARG A 424 -15.33 3.82 14.30
CA ARG A 424 -15.33 4.48 15.63
C ARG A 424 -14.25 3.93 16.56
N ALA A 425 -13.19 3.37 15.99
CA ALA A 425 -12.03 2.82 16.69
C ALA A 425 -12.30 1.60 17.61
N GLN A 426 -13.48 0.98 17.52
CA GLN A 426 -13.79 -0.27 18.22
C GLN A 426 -13.32 -1.48 17.42
N VAL A 427 -12.81 -2.51 18.08
CA VAL A 427 -12.54 -3.81 17.47
C VAL A 427 -13.88 -4.53 17.24
N ARG A 428 -14.21 -4.80 15.97
CA ARG A 428 -15.44 -5.48 15.55
C ARG A 428 -15.28 -6.98 15.46
N ASP A 429 -14.10 -7.41 15.03
CA ASP A 429 -13.66 -8.79 14.96
C ASP A 429 -12.18 -8.88 15.21
N TYR A 430 -11.71 -10.01 15.72
CA TYR A 430 -10.29 -10.30 15.81
C TYR A 430 -10.05 -11.80 15.82
N PHE A 431 -8.85 -12.21 15.42
CA PHE A 431 -8.37 -13.57 15.55
C PHE A 431 -6.86 -13.58 15.67
N THR A 432 -6.31 -14.70 16.09
CA THR A 432 -4.88 -14.94 16.20
C THR A 432 -4.50 -16.19 15.39
N LEU A 433 -3.45 -16.06 14.61
CA LEU A 433 -2.68 -17.18 14.07
C LEU A 433 -1.46 -17.40 14.95
N LEU A 434 -1.20 -18.64 15.33
CA LEU A 434 -0.07 -19.02 16.13
C LEU A 434 0.70 -20.15 15.44
N LYS A 435 1.95 -19.89 15.06
CA LYS A 435 2.87 -20.91 14.57
C LYS A 435 3.52 -21.59 15.77
N LYS A 436 3.51 -22.92 15.79
CA LYS A 436 4.21 -23.67 16.84
C LYS A 436 5.71 -23.42 16.69
N PRO A 437 6.46 -23.37 17.80
CA PRO A 437 7.92 -23.24 17.76
C PRO A 437 8.61 -24.46 17.13
#